data_3be50f645935664eb6b5da21f6f08dc4
#
_entry.id   3be50f645935664eb6b5da21f6f08dc4
#
_cell.length_a   1.000
_cell.length_b   1.000
_cell.length_c   1.000
_cell.angle_alpha   90.00
_cell.angle_beta   90.00
_cell.angle_gamma   90.00
#
_symmetry.space_group_name_H-M   'P 1'
#
loop_
_entity.id
_entity.type
_entity.pdbx_description
1 polymer ?
#
loop_
_entity_poly.entity_id
_entity_poly.type
_entity_poly.pdbx_seq_one_letter_code
_entity_poly.pdbx_strand_id
1 'polypeptide(L)' 'MKAKEIHDMTNDELNAKLGSLKEELFNLRFRHATGQLENPNVSKTVKKDIARVKTVIRERELKAE' A
#
# COMPACT_ATOMS: atom_id res chain seq x y z
N MET A 1 5.16 5.66 3.99
CA MET A 1 4.88 6.76 3.03
C MET A 1 4.27 7.94 3.76
N LYS A 2 4.66 9.13 3.36
CA LYS A 2 4.07 10.34 3.91
C LYS A 2 2.75 10.65 3.20
N ALA A 3 1.78 11.15 3.94
CA ALA A 3 0.46 11.49 3.38
C ALA A 3 0.56 12.45 2.19
N LYS A 4 1.46 13.42 2.27
CA LYS A 4 1.67 14.40 1.19
C LYS A 4 2.09 13.72 -0.10
N GLU A 5 2.98 12.73 -0.04
CA GLU A 5 3.44 12.00 -1.23
C GLU A 5 2.27 11.30 -1.92
N ILE A 6 1.38 10.72 -1.14
CA ILE A 6 0.20 10.03 -1.66
C ILE A 6 -0.75 11.02 -2.34
N HIS A 7 -0.99 12.17 -1.70
CA HIS A 7 -1.87 13.19 -2.25
C HIS A 7 -1.34 13.84 -3.53
N ASP A 8 -0.03 13.85 -3.72
CA ASP A 8 0.60 14.43 -4.91
C ASP A 8 0.62 13.46 -6.11
N MET A 9 0.26 12.19 -5.90
CA MET A 9 0.25 11.20 -6.97
C MET A 9 -0.98 11.32 -7.86
N THR A 10 -0.80 11.01 -9.17
CA THR A 10 -1.92 10.89 -10.09
C THR A 10 -2.70 9.61 -9.77
N ASN A 11 -3.92 9.49 -10.33
CA ASN A 11 -4.74 8.29 -10.13
C ASN A 11 -4.03 7.03 -10.64
N ASP A 12 -3.37 7.12 -11.79
CA ASP A 12 -2.62 6.00 -12.35
C ASP A 12 -1.46 5.60 -11.45
N GLU A 13 -0.75 6.59 -10.90
CA GLU A 13 0.34 6.35 -9.97
C GLU A 13 -0.16 5.70 -8.68
N LEU A 14 -1.32 6.13 -8.17
CA LEU A 14 -1.92 5.54 -6.98
C LEU A 14 -2.29 4.07 -7.21
N ASN A 15 -2.89 3.77 -8.36
CA ASN A 15 -3.27 2.39 -8.69
C ASN A 15 -2.04 1.51 -8.86
N ALA A 16 -0.99 2.01 -9.51
CA ALA A 16 0.26 1.29 -9.67
C ALA A 16 0.94 1.05 -8.31
N LYS A 17 0.93 2.05 -7.45
CA LYS A 17 1.50 1.94 -6.11
C LYS A 17 0.74 0.93 -5.26
N LEU A 18 -0.58 0.94 -5.35
CA LEU A 18 -1.42 -0.02 -4.64
C LEU A 18 -1.11 -1.45 -5.07
N GLY A 19 -0.99 -1.70 -6.38
CA GLY A 19 -0.63 -3.01 -6.90
C GLY A 19 0.74 -3.46 -6.40
N SER A 20 1.72 -2.58 -6.44
CA SER A 20 3.07 -2.84 -5.95
C SER A 20 3.10 -3.18 -4.46
N LEU A 21 2.34 -2.43 -3.65
CA LEU A 21 2.27 -2.67 -2.21
C LEU A 21 1.58 -4.00 -1.88
N LYS A 22 0.54 -4.35 -2.61
CA LYS A 22 -0.15 -5.64 -2.43
C LYS A 22 0.78 -6.80 -2.76
N GLU A 23 1.56 -6.68 -3.84
CA GLU A 23 2.54 -7.68 -4.23
C GLU A 23 3.62 -7.82 -3.17
N GLU A 24 4.11 -6.72 -2.65
CA GLU A 24 5.11 -6.72 -1.57
C GLU A 24 4.57 -7.41 -0.31
N LEU A 25 3.32 -7.13 0.06
CA LEU A 25 2.69 -7.78 1.21
C LEU A 25 2.54 -9.28 1.00
N PHE A 26 2.14 -9.68 -0.21
CA PHE A 26 2.04 -11.10 -0.56
C PHE A 26 3.39 -11.80 -0.43
N ASN A 27 4.45 -11.18 -0.93
CA ASN A 27 5.81 -11.73 -0.84
C ASN A 27 6.27 -11.85 0.60
N LEU A 28 5.96 -10.86 1.43
CA LEU A 28 6.30 -10.91 2.86
C LEU A 28 5.58 -12.05 3.57
N ARG A 29 4.31 -12.25 3.27
CA ARG A 29 3.52 -13.35 3.84
C ARG A 29 4.06 -14.71 3.39
N PHE A 30 4.46 -14.81 2.13
CA PHE A 30 5.04 -16.02 1.57
C PHE A 30 6.36 -16.37 2.28
N ARG A 31 7.24 -15.39 2.45
CA ARG A 31 8.49 -15.56 3.17
C ARG A 31 8.26 -16.03 4.61
N HIS A 32 7.27 -15.43 5.25
CA HIS A 32 6.92 -15.79 6.63
C HIS A 32 6.45 -17.24 6.70
N ALA A 33 5.63 -17.68 5.75
CA ALA A 33 5.13 -19.06 5.68
C ALA A 33 6.24 -20.08 5.42
N THR A 34 7.30 -19.70 4.71
CA THR A 34 8.44 -20.57 4.42
C THR A 34 9.52 -20.56 5.51
N GLY A 35 9.25 -19.86 6.63
CA GLY A 35 10.16 -19.81 7.77
C GLY A 35 11.27 -18.78 7.68
N GLN A 36 11.26 -17.93 6.66
CA GLN A 36 12.21 -16.83 6.56
C GLN A 36 11.76 -15.73 7.52
N LEU A 37 12.62 -15.42 8.48
CA LEU A 37 12.31 -14.43 9.49
C LEU A 37 12.46 -13.02 8.95
N GLU A 38 11.32 -12.35 8.76
CA GLU A 38 11.26 -10.92 8.44
C GLU A 38 10.82 -10.16 9.69
N ASN A 39 11.24 -8.90 9.77
CA ASN A 39 10.79 -8.03 10.85
C ASN A 39 9.27 -7.81 10.70
N PRO A 40 8.43 -8.16 11.70
CA PRO A 40 6.98 -7.99 11.60
C PRO A 40 6.55 -6.55 11.39
N ASN A 41 7.39 -5.58 11.75
CA ASN A 41 7.09 -4.17 11.53
C ASN A 41 7.03 -3.80 10.05
N VAL A 42 7.79 -4.49 9.19
CA VAL A 42 7.75 -4.25 7.73
C VAL A 42 6.36 -4.56 7.19
N SER A 43 5.79 -5.70 7.58
CA SER A 43 4.45 -6.08 7.16
C SER A 43 3.40 -5.08 7.63
N LYS A 44 3.50 -4.60 8.86
CA LYS A 44 2.59 -3.58 9.40
C LYS A 44 2.69 -2.27 8.62
N THR A 45 3.90 -1.85 8.29
CA THR A 45 4.14 -0.62 7.53
C THR A 45 3.51 -0.72 6.14
N VAL A 46 3.70 -1.85 5.45
CA VAL A 46 3.11 -2.08 4.13
C VAL A 46 1.58 -2.05 4.20
N LYS A 47 0.99 -2.68 5.21
CA LYS A 47 -0.47 -2.66 5.40
C LYS A 47 -0.99 -1.24 5.61
N LYS A 48 -0.29 -0.42 6.39
CA LYS A 48 -0.65 0.98 6.62
C LYS A 48 -0.59 1.78 5.33
N ASP A 49 0.45 1.56 4.54
CA ASP A 49 0.62 2.25 3.26
C ASP A 49 -0.52 1.87 2.30
N ILE A 50 -0.87 0.60 2.24
CA ILE A 50 -2.01 0.13 1.42
C ILE A 50 -3.29 0.85 1.86
N ALA A 51 -3.54 0.91 3.16
CA ALA A 51 -4.73 1.55 3.70
C ALA A 51 -4.78 3.04 3.32
N ARG A 52 -3.65 3.74 3.42
CA ARG A 52 -3.56 5.15 3.07
C ARG A 52 -3.82 5.40 1.59
N VAL A 53 -3.22 4.58 0.73
CA VAL A 53 -3.42 4.71 -0.73
C VAL A 53 -4.88 4.44 -1.08
N LYS A 54 -5.48 3.40 -0.52
CA LYS A 54 -6.89 3.10 -0.74
C LYS A 54 -7.80 4.24 -0.28
N THR A 55 -7.49 4.85 0.86
CA THR A 55 -8.27 5.97 1.40
C THR A 55 -8.25 7.15 0.45
N VAL A 56 -7.08 7.50 -0.08
CA VAL A 56 -6.96 8.62 -1.01
C VAL A 56 -7.70 8.34 -2.32
N ILE A 57 -7.59 7.12 -2.84
CA ILE A 57 -8.31 6.71 -4.04
C ILE A 57 -9.81 6.85 -3.83
N ARG A 58 -10.31 6.37 -2.70
CA ARG A 58 -11.73 6.46 -2.36
C ARG A 58 -12.21 7.90 -2.23
N GLU A 59 -11.42 8.76 -1.58
CA GLU A 59 -11.73 10.17 -1.46
C GLU A 59 -11.87 10.85 -2.81
N ARG A 60 -10.98 10.51 -3.76
CA ARG A 60 -11.03 11.05 -5.12
C ARG A 60 -12.25 10.59 -5.86
N GLU A 61 -12.63 9.33 -5.72
CA GLU A 61 -13.84 8.78 -6.34
C GLU A 61 -15.09 9.50 -5.82
N LEU A 62 -15.14 9.75 -4.51
CA LEU A 62 -16.27 10.47 -3.90
C LEU A 62 -16.36 11.93 -4.37
N LYS A 63 -15.21 12.57 -4.57
CA LYS A 63 -15.18 13.95 -5.07
C LYS A 63 -15.52 14.06 -6.54
N ALA A 64 -15.27 13.00 -7.30
CA ALA A 64 -15.57 12.98 -8.73
C ALA A 64 -17.07 12.85 -9.02
N GLU A 65 -17.85 12.45 -8.04
CA GLU A 65 -19.30 12.41 -8.13
C GLU A 65 -19.89 13.79 -7.80
#